data_ed7de8c6ea787a2ddcf8fd13a7ede8ae
#
_entry.id   ed7de8c6ea787a2ddcf8fd13a7ede8ae
#
_cell.length_a   1.000
_cell.length_b   1.000
_cell.length_c   1.000
_cell.angle_alpha   90.00
_cell.angle_beta   90.00
_cell.angle_gamma   90.00
#
_symmetry.space_group_name_H-M   'P 1'
#
loop_
_entity.id
_entity.type
_entity.pdbx_description
1 polymer ?
#
loop_
_entity_poly.entity_id
_entity_poly.type
_entity_poly.pdbx_seq_one_letter_code
_entity_poly.pdbx_strand_id
1 'polypeptide(L)'
;MKTFVLYMYRLIDKNKVIDDDNIFRLSHSPLVAVIENDDPYALTRKQKIEKYQLQPFEIQQPLYDYTIRSSDKFNIRIISVEFDSSVDDELDMELKVAIKQKDYKEVAKVINDIRDEGADIKALIFAYSDREFRVTRFGIAEVDANLNELHDLLINSPIALITGIKKTLV
;
A
#
# COMPACT_ATOMS: atom_id res chain seq x y z
N MET A 1 -19.47 -7.45 1.04
CA MET A 1 -18.05 -7.13 0.84
C MET A 1 -17.18 -8.14 1.56
N LYS A 2 -16.02 -8.36 1.04
CA LYS A 2 -15.03 -9.27 1.60
C LYS A 2 -13.70 -8.53 1.77
N THR A 3 -12.94 -8.88 2.82
CA THR A 3 -11.58 -8.38 2.99
C THR A 3 -10.62 -9.16 2.09
N PHE A 4 -9.95 -8.45 1.20
CA PHE A 4 -8.88 -9.01 0.37
C PHE A 4 -7.53 -8.65 0.93
N VAL A 5 -6.64 -9.64 0.99
CA VAL A 5 -5.24 -9.46 1.34
C VAL A 5 -4.42 -9.61 0.06
N LEU A 6 -3.68 -8.58 -0.26
CA LEU A 6 -2.91 -8.46 -1.49
C LEU A 6 -1.43 -8.46 -1.15
N TYR A 7 -0.67 -9.33 -1.80
CA TYR A 7 0.78 -9.39 -1.62
C TYR A 7 1.43 -8.78 -2.86
N MET A 8 2.16 -7.69 -2.67
CA MET A 8 2.82 -6.98 -3.76
C MET A 8 4.22 -7.52 -3.99
N TYR A 9 4.51 -7.79 -5.26
CA TYR A 9 5.81 -8.30 -5.72
C TYR A 9 6.27 -7.53 -6.94
N ARG A 10 7.56 -7.61 -7.21
CA ARG A 10 8.16 -7.10 -8.44
C ARG A 10 8.45 -8.24 -9.39
N LEU A 11 8.10 -8.08 -10.67
CA LEU A 11 8.53 -8.98 -11.73
C LEU A 11 9.99 -8.72 -12.07
N ILE A 12 10.82 -9.77 -12.07
CA ILE A 12 12.20 -9.67 -12.54
C ILE A 12 12.19 -9.45 -14.04
N ASP A 13 11.39 -10.22 -14.77
CA ASP A 13 11.17 -10.07 -16.20
C ASP A 13 9.87 -9.30 -16.47
N LYS A 14 9.98 -8.04 -16.91
CA LYS A 14 8.85 -7.18 -17.23
C LYS A 14 7.95 -7.73 -18.34
N ASN A 15 8.51 -8.57 -19.21
CA ASN A 15 7.80 -9.14 -20.35
C ASN A 15 7.18 -10.49 -20.04
N LYS A 16 7.33 -10.99 -18.82
CA LYS A 16 6.73 -12.25 -18.38
C LYS A 16 5.22 -12.22 -18.55
N VAL A 17 4.70 -13.19 -19.31
CA VAL A 17 3.25 -13.36 -19.44
C VAL A 17 2.72 -14.04 -18.19
N ILE A 18 1.71 -13.42 -17.57
CA ILE A 18 1.01 -13.96 -16.39
C ILE A 18 -0.39 -14.37 -16.82
N ASP A 19 -0.67 -15.64 -16.74
CA ASP A 19 -1.97 -16.26 -17.07
C ASP A 19 -2.71 -16.77 -15.83
N ASP A 20 -2.58 -16.04 -14.72
CA ASP A 20 -3.21 -16.36 -13.45
C ASP A 20 -4.18 -15.23 -13.07
N ASP A 21 -5.47 -15.56 -12.91
CA ASP A 21 -6.52 -14.59 -12.60
C ASP A 21 -6.39 -13.98 -11.21
N ASN A 22 -5.58 -14.57 -10.34
CA ASN A 22 -5.32 -14.09 -8.98
C ASN A 22 -4.03 -13.27 -8.87
N ILE A 23 -3.45 -12.90 -10.00
CA ILE A 23 -2.31 -11.99 -10.08
C ILE A 23 -2.70 -10.81 -10.93
N PHE A 24 -2.71 -9.61 -10.33
CA PHE A 24 -3.04 -8.36 -11.02
C PHE A 24 -1.79 -7.56 -11.29
N ARG A 25 -1.59 -7.15 -12.54
CA ARG A 25 -0.54 -6.18 -12.87
C ARG A 25 -1.00 -4.78 -12.49
N LEU A 26 -0.15 -4.06 -11.78
CA LEU A 26 -0.42 -2.68 -11.36
C LEU A 26 0.02 -1.73 -12.48
N SER A 27 -0.91 -1.46 -13.43
CA SER A 27 -0.67 -0.57 -14.57
C SER A 27 0.50 -1.06 -15.45
N HIS A 28 1.30 -0.17 -16.05
CA HIS A 28 2.45 -0.50 -16.92
C HIS A 28 3.72 -0.81 -16.13
N SER A 29 3.58 -1.14 -14.88
CA SER A 29 4.68 -1.36 -13.94
C SER A 29 5.16 -2.82 -13.93
N PRO A 30 6.39 -3.08 -13.47
CA PRO A 30 6.82 -4.42 -13.12
C PRO A 30 6.18 -4.95 -11.84
N LEU A 31 5.33 -4.17 -11.18
CA LEU A 31 4.68 -4.59 -9.93
C LEU A 31 3.39 -5.35 -10.18
N VAL A 32 3.20 -6.38 -9.36
CA VAL A 32 2.00 -7.21 -9.37
C VAL A 32 1.46 -7.36 -7.95
N ALA A 33 0.15 -7.52 -7.84
CA ALA A 33 -0.52 -7.88 -6.60
C ALA A 33 -1.04 -9.30 -6.70
N VAL A 34 -0.67 -10.15 -5.76
CA VAL A 34 -1.10 -11.55 -5.68
C VAL A 34 -2.18 -11.68 -4.62
N ILE A 35 -3.32 -12.26 -5.01
CA ILE A 35 -4.41 -12.60 -4.09
C ILE A 35 -4.32 -14.08 -3.76
N GLU A 36 -4.45 -14.43 -2.48
CA GLU A 36 -4.62 -15.82 -2.08
C GLU A 36 -6.03 -16.29 -2.41
N ASN A 37 -6.11 -17.51 -2.95
CA ASN A 37 -7.34 -18.14 -3.36
C ASN A 37 -7.58 -19.40 -2.51
N ASP A 38 -8.84 -19.62 -2.14
CA ASP A 38 -9.26 -20.81 -1.40
C ASP A 38 -9.40 -22.05 -2.31
N ASP A 39 -9.22 -21.92 -3.62
CA ASP A 39 -9.27 -23.04 -4.56
C ASP A 39 -8.07 -23.98 -4.33
N PRO A 40 -8.32 -25.25 -3.95
CA PRO A 40 -7.23 -26.20 -3.69
C PRO A 40 -6.42 -26.57 -4.94
N TYR A 41 -6.95 -26.29 -6.15
CA TYR A 41 -6.26 -26.55 -7.40
C TYR A 41 -5.46 -25.35 -7.91
N ALA A 42 -5.64 -24.17 -7.32
CA ALA A 42 -4.85 -23.00 -7.67
C ALA A 42 -3.43 -23.13 -7.13
N LEU A 43 -2.48 -22.48 -7.81
CA LEU A 43 -1.12 -22.37 -7.31
C LEU A 43 -1.09 -21.65 -5.97
N THR A 44 -0.27 -22.12 -5.05
CA THR A 44 0.01 -21.41 -3.80
C THR A 44 0.82 -20.15 -4.09
N ARG A 45 0.86 -19.22 -3.12
CA ARG A 45 1.69 -18.01 -3.25
C ARG A 45 3.16 -18.36 -3.51
N LYS A 46 3.70 -19.33 -2.79
CA LYS A 46 5.07 -19.81 -2.99
C LYS A 46 5.30 -20.33 -4.41
N GLN A 47 4.36 -21.12 -4.94
CA GLN A 47 4.44 -21.65 -6.31
C GLN A 47 4.37 -20.52 -7.35
N LYS A 48 3.55 -19.49 -7.12
CA LYS A 48 3.47 -18.31 -8.00
C LYS A 48 4.78 -17.53 -8.00
N ILE A 49 5.40 -17.34 -6.83
CA ILE A 49 6.69 -16.67 -6.70
C ILE A 49 7.75 -17.38 -7.54
N GLU A 50 7.81 -18.69 -7.48
CA GLU A 50 8.75 -19.50 -8.25
C GLU A 50 8.44 -19.47 -9.75
N LYS A 51 7.18 -19.72 -10.14
CA LYS A 51 6.75 -19.80 -11.54
C LYS A 51 6.96 -18.50 -12.30
N TYR A 52 6.60 -17.37 -11.68
CA TYR A 52 6.66 -16.06 -12.33
C TYR A 52 7.89 -15.25 -11.95
N GLN A 53 8.79 -15.81 -11.15
CA GLN A 53 10.02 -15.14 -10.70
C GLN A 53 9.71 -13.79 -10.04
N LEU A 54 8.90 -13.82 -8.97
CA LEU A 54 8.49 -12.64 -8.23
C LEU A 54 9.50 -12.33 -7.12
N GLN A 55 9.81 -11.05 -6.95
CA GLN A 55 10.62 -10.57 -5.83
C GLN A 55 9.76 -9.85 -4.80
N PRO A 56 10.00 -10.05 -3.48
CA PRO A 56 9.33 -9.25 -2.45
C PRO A 56 9.56 -7.76 -2.68
N PHE A 57 8.55 -6.97 -2.39
CA PHE A 57 8.60 -5.52 -2.53
C PHE A 57 8.40 -4.86 -1.17
N GLU A 58 9.32 -3.98 -0.78
CA GLU A 58 9.21 -3.18 0.44
C GLU A 58 8.93 -1.72 0.10
N ILE A 59 8.04 -1.10 0.86
CA ILE A 59 7.73 0.32 0.73
C ILE A 59 8.69 1.10 1.62
N GLN A 60 9.48 1.96 1.00
CA GLN A 60 10.44 2.82 1.70
C GLN A 60 9.75 4.01 2.36
N GLN A 61 10.29 4.48 3.48
CA GLN A 61 9.74 5.61 4.22
C GLN A 61 9.49 6.87 3.37
N PRO A 62 10.39 7.25 2.42
CA PRO A 62 10.12 8.39 1.54
C PRO A 62 8.88 8.26 0.68
N LEU A 63 8.46 7.05 0.30
CA LEU A 63 7.22 6.84 -0.45
C LEU A 63 5.98 7.09 0.42
N TYR A 64 6.02 6.70 1.68
CA TYR A 64 4.96 7.06 2.61
C TYR A 64 4.87 8.58 2.81
N ASP A 65 6.00 9.24 3.01
CA ASP A 65 6.04 10.69 3.15
C ASP A 65 5.45 11.39 1.92
N TYR A 66 5.86 10.99 0.74
CA TYR A 66 5.33 11.52 -0.52
C TYR A 66 3.81 11.30 -0.64
N THR A 67 3.32 10.12 -0.31
CA THR A 67 1.90 9.78 -0.36
C THR A 67 1.09 10.65 0.59
N ILE A 68 1.56 10.83 1.82
CA ILE A 68 0.89 11.65 2.83
C ILE A 68 0.85 13.11 2.41
N ARG A 69 1.95 13.67 1.96
CA ARG A 69 2.02 15.07 1.49
C ARG A 69 1.19 15.32 0.25
N SER A 70 0.98 14.30 -0.56
CA SER A 70 0.22 14.37 -1.81
C SER A 70 -1.23 13.88 -1.68
N SER A 71 -1.73 13.72 -0.46
CA SER A 71 -3.06 13.14 -0.20
C SER A 71 -4.18 13.88 -0.91
N ASP A 72 -4.15 15.21 -0.93
CA ASP A 72 -5.17 16.01 -1.63
C ASP A 72 -5.11 15.80 -3.15
N LYS A 73 -3.88 15.76 -3.71
CA LYS A 73 -3.66 15.52 -5.13
C LYS A 73 -4.20 14.18 -5.58
N PHE A 74 -4.09 13.16 -4.73
CA PHE A 74 -4.47 11.79 -5.04
C PHE A 74 -5.86 11.41 -4.52
N ASN A 75 -6.55 12.38 -3.94
CA ASN A 75 -7.91 12.22 -3.45
C ASN A 75 -8.02 11.08 -2.42
N ILE A 76 -7.05 10.99 -1.52
CA ILE A 76 -7.08 10.08 -0.40
C ILE A 76 -7.26 10.82 0.92
N ARG A 77 -7.83 10.13 1.89
CA ARG A 77 -7.98 10.64 3.25
C ARG A 77 -7.19 9.72 4.19
N ILE A 78 -6.19 10.26 4.84
CA ILE A 78 -5.42 9.50 5.83
C ILE A 78 -6.31 9.26 7.05
N ILE A 79 -6.36 8.01 7.50
CA ILE A 79 -7.15 7.59 8.67
C ILE A 79 -6.25 7.41 9.88
N SER A 80 -5.17 6.66 9.71
CA SER A 80 -4.21 6.43 10.79
C SER A 80 -2.87 5.96 10.25
N VAL A 81 -1.86 5.98 11.11
CA VAL A 81 -0.52 5.50 10.81
C VAL A 81 -0.08 4.57 11.94
N GLU A 82 0.39 3.38 11.59
CA GLU A 82 0.97 2.44 12.53
C GLU A 82 2.49 2.51 12.47
N PHE A 83 3.13 2.45 13.62
CA PHE A 83 4.59 2.50 13.75
C PHE A 83 5.15 1.16 14.24
N ASP A 84 6.41 0.90 13.95
CA ASP A 84 7.09 -0.35 14.30
C ASP A 84 7.60 -0.39 15.75
N SER A 85 7.54 0.72 16.47
CA SER A 85 7.89 0.82 17.88
C SER A 85 7.03 1.86 18.60
N SER A 86 7.17 1.94 19.92
CA SER A 86 6.40 2.86 20.75
C SER A 86 6.64 4.32 20.35
N VAL A 87 5.57 5.09 20.32
CA VAL A 87 5.58 6.52 20.02
C VAL A 87 5.29 7.29 21.31
N ASP A 88 6.02 8.38 21.52
CA ASP A 88 5.77 9.31 22.61
C ASP A 88 4.30 9.78 22.61
N ASP A 89 3.67 9.80 23.78
CA ASP A 89 2.23 10.12 23.90
C ASP A 89 1.88 11.51 23.38
N GLU A 90 2.78 12.50 23.56
CA GLU A 90 2.56 13.85 23.08
C GLU A 90 2.61 13.90 21.54
N LEU A 91 3.59 13.24 20.91
CA LEU A 91 3.68 13.14 19.46
C LEU A 91 2.52 12.35 18.86
N ASP A 92 2.09 11.28 19.51
CA ASP A 92 0.94 10.51 19.06
C ASP A 92 -0.33 11.37 19.06
N MET A 93 -0.53 12.18 20.10
CA MET A 93 -1.66 13.10 20.18
C MET A 93 -1.59 14.19 19.10
N GLU A 94 -0.42 14.78 18.89
CA GLU A 94 -0.21 15.77 17.81
C GLU A 94 -0.54 15.16 16.44
N LEU A 95 -0.13 13.92 16.21
CA LEU A 95 -0.41 13.21 14.96
C LEU A 95 -1.92 13.01 14.76
N LYS A 96 -2.62 12.55 15.79
CA LYS A 96 -4.08 12.34 15.73
C LYS A 96 -4.83 13.63 15.46
N VAL A 97 -4.42 14.74 16.07
CA VAL A 97 -5.02 16.07 15.82
C VAL A 97 -4.79 16.51 14.38
N ALA A 98 -3.55 16.39 13.88
CA ALA A 98 -3.21 16.76 12.51
C ALA A 98 -3.99 15.93 11.47
N ILE A 99 -4.14 14.63 11.71
CA ILE A 99 -4.95 13.75 10.84
C ILE A 99 -6.41 14.19 10.83
N LYS A 100 -6.98 14.45 12.00
CA LYS A 100 -8.38 14.89 12.14
C LYS A 100 -8.64 16.23 11.44
N GLN A 101 -7.68 17.13 11.48
CA GLN A 101 -7.75 18.44 10.81
C GLN A 101 -7.45 18.35 9.31
N LYS A 102 -7.04 17.18 8.81
CA LYS A 102 -6.60 16.98 7.42
C LYS A 102 -5.45 17.89 7.01
N ASP A 103 -4.62 18.25 7.97
CA ASP A 103 -3.40 19.02 7.73
C ASP A 103 -2.25 18.04 7.43
N TYR A 104 -2.16 17.60 6.19
CA TYR A 104 -1.24 16.53 5.80
C TYR A 104 0.22 16.97 5.77
N LYS A 105 0.50 18.26 5.66
CA LYS A 105 1.85 18.78 5.83
C LYS A 105 2.30 18.65 7.29
N GLU A 106 1.40 18.96 8.21
CA GLU A 106 1.66 18.77 9.64
C GLU A 106 1.75 17.29 10.01
N VAL A 107 0.90 16.44 9.43
CA VAL A 107 1.00 14.97 9.58
C VAL A 107 2.39 14.50 9.20
N ALA A 108 2.89 14.89 8.04
CA ALA A 108 4.23 14.49 7.59
C ALA A 108 5.34 15.02 8.50
N LYS A 109 5.21 16.24 9.02
CA LYS A 109 6.16 16.83 9.95
C LYS A 109 6.21 16.06 11.27
N VAL A 110 5.06 15.76 11.86
CA VAL A 110 4.98 14.99 13.11
C VAL A 110 5.54 13.57 12.92
N ILE A 111 5.27 12.94 11.78
CA ILE A 111 5.85 11.63 11.45
C ILE A 111 7.38 11.71 11.39
N ASN A 112 7.94 12.75 10.82
CA ASN A 112 9.40 12.95 10.82
C ASN A 112 9.97 13.09 12.22
N ASP A 113 9.29 13.81 13.12
CA ASP A 113 9.67 13.92 14.52
C ASP A 113 9.63 12.54 15.22
N ILE A 114 8.61 11.75 14.95
CA ILE A 114 8.49 10.38 15.47
C ILE A 114 9.63 9.50 14.96
N ARG A 115 10.00 9.62 13.68
CA ARG A 115 11.11 8.87 13.10
C ARG A 115 12.45 9.26 13.70
N ASP A 116 12.64 10.54 13.99
CA ASP A 116 13.85 11.03 14.67
C ASP A 116 14.00 10.41 16.06
N GLU A 117 12.90 10.00 16.69
CA GLU A 117 12.92 9.28 17.95
C GLU A 117 13.03 7.75 17.79
N GLY A 118 13.13 7.24 16.56
CA GLY A 118 13.44 5.85 16.27
C GLY A 118 12.28 4.96 15.86
N ALA A 119 11.11 5.51 15.56
CA ALA A 119 9.96 4.74 15.08
C ALA A 119 9.68 5.03 13.60
N ASP A 120 9.68 3.99 12.78
CA ASP A 120 9.34 4.07 11.37
C ASP A 120 7.88 3.66 11.13
N ILE A 121 7.31 4.09 9.99
CA ILE A 121 5.98 3.66 9.58
C ILE A 121 5.99 2.18 9.27
N LYS A 122 5.10 1.45 9.93
CA LYS A 122 4.83 0.03 9.68
C LYS A 122 3.68 -0.14 8.69
N ALA A 123 2.64 0.67 8.80
CA ALA A 123 1.48 0.64 7.91
C ALA A 123 0.82 2.01 7.83
N LEU A 124 0.26 2.31 6.66
CA LEU A 124 -0.57 3.48 6.41
C LEU A 124 -2.00 3.01 6.16
N ILE A 125 -2.96 3.60 6.86
CA ILE A 125 -4.37 3.35 6.68
C ILE A 125 -4.99 4.61 6.08
N PHE A 126 -5.66 4.45 4.93
CA PHE A 126 -6.28 5.57 4.22
C PHE A 126 -7.57 5.13 3.52
N ALA A 127 -8.43 6.09 3.24
CA ALA A 127 -9.64 5.89 2.47
C ALA A 127 -9.46 6.42 1.03
N TYR A 128 -9.92 5.64 0.07
CA TYR A 128 -9.98 6.00 -1.34
C TYR A 128 -11.24 5.39 -1.95
N SER A 129 -12.04 6.19 -2.68
CA SER A 129 -13.28 5.72 -3.33
C SER A 129 -14.20 4.98 -2.35
N ASP A 130 -14.38 5.50 -1.16
CA ASP A 130 -15.19 4.94 -0.06
C ASP A 130 -14.72 3.55 0.41
N ARG A 131 -13.50 3.18 0.12
CA ARG A 131 -12.85 1.95 0.57
C ARG A 131 -11.68 2.28 1.47
N GLU A 132 -11.53 1.51 2.52
CA GLU A 132 -10.39 1.63 3.43
C GLU A 132 -9.30 0.66 3.03
N PHE A 133 -8.08 1.19 2.91
CA PHE A 133 -6.87 0.44 2.59
C PHE A 133 -5.92 0.48 3.78
N ARG A 134 -5.30 -0.64 4.05
CA ARG A 134 -4.16 -0.73 4.98
C ARG A 134 -2.97 -1.29 4.21
N VAL A 135 -1.91 -0.51 4.09
CA VAL A 135 -0.74 -0.87 3.30
C VAL A 135 0.49 -0.90 4.19
N THR A 136 1.07 -2.08 4.35
CA THR A 136 2.26 -2.29 5.18
C THR A 136 3.54 -2.06 4.40
N ARG A 137 4.62 -1.76 5.10
CA ARG A 137 5.95 -1.58 4.50
C ARG A 137 6.48 -2.87 3.85
N PHE A 138 5.95 -4.02 4.23
CA PHE A 138 6.34 -5.32 3.66
C PHE A 138 5.62 -5.66 2.36
N GLY A 139 4.88 -4.71 1.79
CA GLY A 139 4.17 -4.92 0.54
C GLY A 139 2.86 -5.69 0.67
N ILE A 140 2.23 -5.66 1.83
CA ILE A 140 0.93 -6.28 2.05
C ILE A 140 -0.13 -5.19 2.11
N ALA A 141 -1.15 -5.29 1.25
CA ALA A 141 -2.29 -4.37 1.26
C ALA A 141 -3.56 -5.14 1.62
N GLU A 142 -4.38 -4.54 2.49
CA GLU A 142 -5.69 -5.06 2.85
C GLU A 142 -6.76 -4.07 2.40
N VAL A 143 -7.83 -4.56 1.80
CA VAL A 143 -8.97 -3.75 1.37
C VAL A 143 -10.26 -4.53 1.46
N ASP A 144 -11.32 -3.88 1.95
CA ASP A 144 -12.67 -4.40 1.90
C ASP A 144 -13.32 -3.97 0.59
N ALA A 145 -13.68 -4.95 -0.24
CA ALA A 145 -14.22 -4.70 -1.56
C ALA A 145 -15.07 -5.87 -2.06
N ASN A 146 -15.79 -5.65 -3.14
CA ASN A 146 -16.39 -6.72 -3.92
C ASN A 146 -15.38 -7.19 -4.98
N LEU A 147 -15.39 -8.46 -5.31
CA LEU A 147 -14.44 -9.03 -6.27
C LEU A 147 -14.47 -8.33 -7.62
N ASN A 148 -15.66 -7.94 -8.08
CA ASN A 148 -15.86 -7.29 -9.39
C ASN A 148 -15.29 -5.86 -9.46
N GLU A 149 -15.08 -5.17 -8.32
CA GLU A 149 -14.50 -3.83 -8.29
C GLU A 149 -13.00 -3.85 -7.98
N LEU A 150 -12.47 -4.97 -7.49
CA LEU A 150 -11.11 -5.06 -6.97
C LEU A 150 -10.06 -4.71 -8.02
N HIS A 151 -10.21 -5.19 -9.23
CA HIS A 151 -9.27 -4.92 -10.33
C HIS A 151 -9.18 -3.41 -10.64
N ASP A 152 -10.33 -2.76 -10.77
CA ASP A 152 -10.38 -1.31 -11.05
C ASP A 152 -9.84 -0.49 -9.88
N LEU A 153 -10.15 -0.90 -8.65
CA LEU A 153 -9.61 -0.28 -7.45
C LEU A 153 -8.08 -0.36 -7.40
N LEU A 154 -7.51 -1.50 -7.78
CA LEU A 154 -6.06 -1.69 -7.77
C LEU A 154 -5.35 -0.88 -8.85
N ILE A 155 -5.88 -0.90 -10.07
CA ILE A 155 -5.28 -0.19 -11.21
C ILE A 155 -5.31 1.32 -11.01
N ASN A 156 -6.42 1.84 -10.50
CA ASN A 156 -6.65 3.28 -10.36
C ASN A 156 -6.33 3.81 -8.96
N SER A 157 -6.00 2.94 -8.03
CA SER A 157 -5.83 3.31 -6.62
C SER A 157 -4.48 3.94 -6.33
N PRO A 158 -4.38 4.66 -5.20
CA PRO A 158 -3.12 5.15 -4.67
C PRO A 158 -2.11 4.06 -4.27
N ILE A 159 -2.47 2.78 -4.28
CA ILE A 159 -1.50 1.69 -4.09
C ILE A 159 -0.38 1.83 -5.11
N ALA A 160 -0.71 2.17 -6.35
CA ALA A 160 0.29 2.44 -7.38
C ALA A 160 1.21 3.62 -7.02
N LEU A 161 0.73 4.58 -6.24
CA LEU A 161 1.51 5.71 -5.73
C LEU A 161 2.43 5.32 -4.59
N ILE A 162 1.89 4.60 -3.62
CA ILE A 162 2.65 4.09 -2.47
C ILE A 162 3.78 3.18 -2.94
N THR A 163 3.56 2.44 -4.03
CA THR A 163 4.60 1.62 -4.66
C THR A 163 5.56 2.42 -5.54
N GLY A 164 5.39 3.73 -5.68
CA GLY A 164 6.27 4.62 -6.43
C GLY A 164 6.07 4.64 -7.94
N ILE A 165 5.07 3.92 -8.46
CA ILE A 165 4.86 3.78 -9.91
C ILE A 165 4.37 5.08 -10.53
N LYS A 166 3.37 5.70 -9.95
CA LYS A 166 2.83 6.96 -10.47
C LYS A 166 3.78 8.14 -10.29
N LYS A 167 4.75 8.05 -9.39
CA LYS A 167 5.78 9.07 -9.20
C LYS A 167 6.68 9.20 -10.42
N THR A 168 6.90 8.12 -11.16
CA THR A 168 7.74 8.11 -12.36
C THR A 168 6.99 8.53 -13.63
N LEU A 169 5.66 8.62 -13.56
CA LEU A 169 4.80 8.96 -14.69
C LEU A 169 4.33 10.43 -14.68
N VAL A 170 4.71 11.18 -13.67
CA VAL A 170 4.33 12.60 -13.52
C VAL A 170 5.46 13.51 -14.04
#